data_086609d3a23f8b6e08ce34ee1cc040fd
#
_entry.id   086609d3a23f8b6e08ce34ee1cc040fd
#
_cell.length_a   1.000
_cell.length_b   1.000
_cell.length_c   1.000
_cell.angle_alpha   90.00
_cell.angle_beta   90.00
_cell.angle_gamma   90.00
#
_symmetry.space_group_name_H-M   'P 1'
#
loop_
_entity.id
_entity.type
_entity.pdbx_description
1 polymer ?
#
loop_
_entity_poly.entity_id
_entity_poly.type
_entity_poly.pdbx_seq_one_letter_code
_entity_poly.pdbx_strand_id
1 'polypeptide(L)'
;MVQSTSKTAMADYTVQFQKTPDRNLEISNETLTAALWNGEKFESRKNLIDYSLSAKGTIFTPKYRFDELVRSNEENRINLSVAKKLAQKNMVSFLFGSEGRSVFLSAPENISEDYAYIIEALHQYASINLFVITNAHSGSISMNFMLPFAFRLEVGEKVAKGELPIRLDGPSIITKKQYEIVNQIIEDMNAVLSAMIPGLSIGIHNFGEQLRENGAEGYKIELISKRDDIIIPLKYESEGIIKIISVLNVLMCIYNHASMCLIIDELDAGIYEYLLGELLTVMEKGAKGQMIFTSHNLRALEMLHKKSIVFSTTNPVNRYIRLQNVKNNNNLRDLYLRSITLGGQREEVYAETDTVEISRAFRRAGKGAFDGFQK
;
A
#
# COMPACT_ATOMS: atom_id res chain seq x y z
N MET A 1 0.76 -17.57 3.79
CA MET A 1 1.03 -18.71 4.72
C MET A 1 1.56 -18.11 6.01
N VAL A 2 1.01 -18.49 7.14
CA VAL A 2 1.42 -18.01 8.47
C VAL A 2 2.21 -19.14 9.14
N GLN A 3 3.42 -18.83 9.62
CA GLN A 3 4.27 -19.78 10.35
C GLN A 3 4.59 -19.20 11.73
N SER A 4 4.42 -20.01 12.76
CA SER A 4 5.03 -19.82 14.06
C SER A 4 6.07 -20.93 14.26
N THR A 5 6.87 -20.85 15.33
CA THR A 5 7.94 -21.83 15.61
C THR A 5 7.48 -23.31 15.63
N SER A 6 6.18 -23.57 15.76
CA SER A 6 5.59 -24.91 15.81
C SER A 6 4.36 -25.13 14.93
N LYS A 7 3.77 -24.08 14.34
CA LYS A 7 2.48 -24.19 13.63
C LYS A 7 2.52 -23.47 12.29
N THR A 8 1.93 -24.09 11.28
CA THR A 8 1.76 -23.53 9.93
C THR A 8 0.28 -23.50 9.59
N ALA A 9 -0.19 -22.37 9.07
CA ALA A 9 -1.57 -22.21 8.63
C ALA A 9 -1.66 -21.46 7.30
N MET A 10 -2.71 -21.75 6.54
CA MET A 10 -3.17 -20.92 5.43
C MET A 10 -4.40 -20.15 5.92
N ALA A 11 -4.29 -18.85 6.13
CA ALA A 11 -5.33 -18.01 6.69
C ALA A 11 -5.87 -17.04 5.62
N ASP A 12 -7.20 -16.80 5.66
CA ASP A 12 -7.85 -15.73 4.94
C ASP A 12 -8.51 -14.79 5.93
N TYR A 13 -8.22 -13.52 5.79
CA TYR A 13 -8.94 -12.45 6.46
C TYR A 13 -9.73 -11.66 5.43
N THR A 14 -11.04 -11.58 5.67
CA THR A 14 -11.97 -10.85 4.80
C THR A 14 -12.63 -9.74 5.58
N VAL A 15 -12.69 -8.55 5.00
CA VAL A 15 -13.35 -7.38 5.57
C VAL A 15 -14.41 -6.86 4.60
N GLN A 16 -15.59 -6.52 5.12
CA GLN A 16 -16.67 -5.89 4.38
C GLN A 16 -16.93 -4.50 4.93
N PHE A 17 -17.13 -3.56 4.01
CA PHE A 17 -17.42 -2.18 4.34
C PHE A 17 -18.85 -1.83 3.97
N GLN A 18 -19.45 -0.95 4.76
CA GLN A 18 -20.74 -0.33 4.44
C GLN A 18 -20.65 1.19 4.58
N LYS A 19 -21.55 1.90 3.88
CA LYS A 19 -21.65 3.35 4.02
C LYS A 19 -22.54 3.68 5.21
N THR A 20 -22.09 4.62 6.03
CA THR A 20 -22.91 5.24 7.07
C THR A 20 -23.86 6.29 6.45
N PRO A 21 -24.92 6.74 7.17
CA PRO A 21 -25.76 7.86 6.73
C PRO A 21 -24.97 9.12 6.38
N ASP A 22 -23.87 9.39 7.09
CA ASP A 22 -22.98 10.53 6.87
C ASP A 22 -21.99 10.32 5.72
N ARG A 23 -22.19 9.27 4.88
CA ARG A 23 -21.35 8.88 3.74
C ARG A 23 -19.92 8.43 4.07
N ASN A 24 -19.59 8.23 5.33
CA ASN A 24 -18.34 7.60 5.73
C ASN A 24 -18.39 6.09 5.46
N LEU A 25 -17.23 5.42 5.51
CA LEU A 25 -17.14 3.97 5.43
C LEU A 25 -16.91 3.41 6.83
N GLU A 26 -17.68 2.39 7.20
CA GLU A 26 -17.43 1.61 8.43
C GLU A 26 -17.29 0.13 8.08
N ILE A 27 -16.58 -0.61 8.92
CA ILE A 27 -16.46 -2.07 8.78
C ILE A 27 -17.74 -2.72 9.27
N SER A 28 -18.46 -3.40 8.37
CA SER A 28 -19.69 -4.13 8.72
C SER A 28 -19.43 -5.55 9.17
N ASN A 29 -18.48 -6.24 8.53
CA ASN A 29 -18.14 -7.62 8.84
C ASN A 29 -16.63 -7.86 8.73
N GLU A 30 -16.12 -8.74 9.59
CA GLU A 30 -14.76 -9.25 9.52
C GLU A 30 -14.77 -10.77 9.72
N THR A 31 -14.14 -11.50 8.84
CA THR A 31 -14.09 -12.97 8.90
C THR A 31 -12.66 -13.44 8.82
N LEU A 32 -12.26 -14.25 9.81
CA LEU A 32 -10.97 -14.95 9.81
C LEU A 32 -11.22 -16.43 9.66
N THR A 33 -10.72 -17.04 8.58
CA THR A 33 -10.76 -18.48 8.35
C THR A 33 -9.35 -19.02 8.19
N ALA A 34 -9.11 -20.28 8.55
CA ALA A 34 -7.83 -20.92 8.32
C ALA A 34 -7.94 -22.42 8.05
N ALA A 35 -6.94 -22.91 7.32
CA ALA A 35 -6.60 -24.33 7.18
C ALA A 35 -5.27 -24.57 7.90
N LEU A 36 -5.27 -25.44 8.90
CA LEU A 36 -4.08 -25.77 9.68
C LEU A 36 -3.28 -26.89 8.99
N TRP A 37 -1.96 -26.84 9.11
CA TRP A 37 -1.07 -27.89 8.64
C TRP A 37 -0.95 -28.99 9.68
N ASN A 38 -1.27 -30.23 9.33
CA ASN A 38 -1.21 -31.39 10.23
C ASN A 38 0.08 -32.20 10.13
N GLY A 39 1.10 -31.70 9.42
CA GLY A 39 2.36 -32.39 9.17
C GLY A 39 2.47 -32.98 7.75
N GLU A 40 1.35 -33.31 7.09
CA GLU A 40 1.31 -33.89 5.76
C GLU A 40 0.56 -33.01 4.75
N LYS A 41 -0.54 -32.41 5.17
CA LYS A 41 -1.43 -31.56 4.33
C LYS A 41 -2.14 -30.51 5.15
N PHE A 42 -2.67 -29.52 4.47
CA PHE A 42 -3.62 -28.59 5.08
C PHE A 42 -4.96 -29.28 5.33
N GLU A 43 -5.49 -29.14 6.54
CA GLU A 43 -6.84 -29.58 6.90
C GLU A 43 -7.91 -28.79 6.11
N SER A 44 -9.16 -29.21 6.27
CA SER A 44 -10.30 -28.44 5.77
C SER A 44 -10.33 -27.05 6.45
N ARG A 45 -10.62 -26.01 5.65
CA ARG A 45 -10.72 -24.65 6.14
C ARG A 45 -11.81 -24.52 7.20
N LYS A 46 -11.49 -23.91 8.34
CA LYS A 46 -12.41 -23.68 9.46
C LYS A 46 -12.67 -22.17 9.60
N ASN A 47 -13.89 -21.79 9.96
CA ASN A 47 -14.17 -20.44 10.40
C ASN A 47 -13.68 -20.28 11.84
N LEU A 48 -12.75 -19.34 12.04
CA LEU A 48 -12.16 -19.07 13.35
C LEU A 48 -12.92 -17.96 14.07
N ILE A 49 -13.16 -16.85 13.40
CA ILE A 49 -13.89 -15.69 13.92
C ILE A 49 -14.67 -15.08 12.77
N ASP A 50 -15.96 -14.86 12.99
CA ASP A 50 -16.84 -14.14 12.09
C ASP A 50 -17.58 -13.07 12.90
N TYR A 51 -17.14 -11.83 12.75
CA TYR A 51 -17.68 -10.66 13.43
C TYR A 51 -18.67 -9.94 12.51
N SER A 52 -19.80 -9.53 13.09
CA SER A 52 -20.74 -8.64 12.41
C SER A 52 -21.15 -7.47 13.31
N LEU A 53 -21.08 -6.26 12.76
CA LEU A 53 -21.49 -5.06 13.45
C LEU A 53 -22.95 -5.10 13.90
N SER A 54 -23.82 -5.65 13.03
CA SER A 54 -25.27 -5.75 13.26
C SER A 54 -25.68 -6.92 14.16
N ALA A 55 -24.75 -7.83 14.52
CA ALA A 55 -25.08 -9.01 15.33
C ALA A 55 -25.64 -8.61 16.69
N LYS A 56 -26.77 -9.24 17.06
CA LYS A 56 -27.41 -9.12 18.36
C LYS A 56 -27.08 -10.36 19.19
N GLY A 57 -26.65 -10.16 20.43
CA GLY A 57 -26.34 -11.23 21.40
C GLY A 57 -24.86 -11.63 21.35
N THR A 58 -24.48 -12.58 20.56
CA THR A 58 -23.07 -13.02 20.40
C THR A 58 -22.32 -12.01 19.53
N ILE A 59 -21.18 -11.52 20.00
CA ILE A 59 -20.40 -10.48 19.29
C ILE A 59 -19.76 -11.04 18.02
N PHE A 60 -19.30 -12.30 18.08
CA PHE A 60 -18.77 -13.02 16.92
C PHE A 60 -19.14 -14.49 16.94
N THR A 61 -19.02 -15.18 15.84
CA THR A 61 -19.23 -16.62 15.70
C THR A 61 -17.94 -17.33 15.28
N PRO A 62 -17.73 -18.63 15.49
CA PRO A 62 -18.67 -19.59 16.09
C PRO A 62 -18.94 -19.32 17.59
N LYS A 63 -20.21 -19.51 18.01
CA LYS A 63 -20.65 -19.20 19.37
C LYS A 63 -19.84 -19.92 20.44
N TYR A 64 -19.45 -21.18 20.22
CA TYR A 64 -18.67 -21.93 21.18
C TYR A 64 -17.32 -21.25 21.54
N ARG A 65 -16.64 -20.64 20.57
CA ARG A 65 -15.40 -19.88 20.78
C ARG A 65 -15.63 -18.62 21.61
N PHE A 66 -16.72 -17.91 21.32
CA PHE A 66 -17.12 -16.76 22.12
C PHE A 66 -17.40 -17.17 23.58
N ASP A 67 -18.18 -18.26 23.77
CA ASP A 67 -18.54 -18.75 25.09
C ASP A 67 -17.31 -19.24 25.88
N GLU A 68 -16.35 -19.92 25.24
CA GLU A 68 -15.08 -20.34 25.85
C GLU A 68 -14.23 -19.13 26.27
N LEU A 69 -14.12 -18.13 25.41
CA LEU A 69 -13.35 -16.91 25.68
C LEU A 69 -13.94 -16.13 26.87
N VAL A 70 -15.27 -16.06 26.95
CA VAL A 70 -15.96 -15.39 28.06
C VAL A 70 -15.86 -16.20 29.38
N ARG A 71 -15.90 -17.55 29.32
CA ARG A 71 -15.69 -18.40 30.48
C ARG A 71 -14.29 -18.35 31.07
N SER A 72 -13.29 -18.14 30.22
CA SER A 72 -11.89 -18.04 30.65
C SER A 72 -11.60 -16.79 31.47
N ASN A 73 -12.32 -15.71 31.20
CA ASN A 73 -12.29 -14.47 31.95
C ASN A 73 -13.63 -13.71 31.75
N GLU A 74 -14.37 -13.49 32.84
CA GLU A 74 -15.67 -12.81 32.78
C GLU A 74 -15.60 -11.37 32.24
N GLU A 75 -14.47 -10.69 32.44
CA GLU A 75 -14.22 -9.36 31.87
C GLU A 75 -14.18 -9.35 30.35
N ASN A 76 -13.88 -10.48 29.69
CA ASN A 76 -13.79 -10.56 28.25
C ASN A 76 -15.09 -10.17 27.54
N ARG A 77 -16.26 -10.44 28.16
CA ARG A 77 -17.55 -10.00 27.61
C ARG A 77 -17.64 -8.48 27.53
N ILE A 78 -17.18 -7.80 28.60
CA ILE A 78 -17.18 -6.34 28.66
C ILE A 78 -16.18 -5.78 27.68
N ASN A 79 -14.95 -6.32 27.69
CA ASN A 79 -13.86 -5.87 26.82
C ASN A 79 -14.20 -6.03 25.34
N LEU A 80 -14.80 -7.16 24.94
CA LEU A 80 -15.28 -7.36 23.56
C LEU A 80 -16.44 -6.40 23.20
N SER A 81 -17.31 -6.08 24.14
CA SER A 81 -18.37 -5.08 23.92
C SER A 81 -17.81 -3.68 23.75
N VAL A 82 -16.78 -3.33 24.53
CA VAL A 82 -16.03 -2.07 24.39
C VAL A 82 -15.31 -2.05 23.06
N ALA A 83 -14.58 -3.13 22.71
CA ALA A 83 -13.88 -3.26 21.42
C ALA A 83 -14.84 -3.06 20.24
N LYS A 84 -16.03 -3.67 20.27
CA LYS A 84 -17.08 -3.48 19.25
C LYS A 84 -17.48 -2.01 19.11
N LYS A 85 -17.74 -1.32 20.23
CA LYS A 85 -18.13 0.11 20.21
C LYS A 85 -17.01 1.02 19.71
N LEU A 86 -15.77 0.74 20.12
CA LEU A 86 -14.61 1.52 19.68
C LEU A 86 -14.28 1.28 18.22
N ALA A 87 -14.37 0.04 17.75
CA ALA A 87 -14.20 -0.30 16.34
C ALA A 87 -15.19 0.48 15.47
N GLN A 88 -16.47 0.53 15.86
CA GLN A 88 -17.49 1.30 15.17
C GLN A 88 -17.21 2.81 15.22
N LYS A 89 -16.96 3.34 16.42
CA LYS A 89 -16.74 4.79 16.61
C LYS A 89 -15.53 5.31 15.82
N ASN A 90 -14.44 4.54 15.82
CA ASN A 90 -13.17 4.92 15.22
C ASN A 90 -13.01 4.43 13.77
N MET A 91 -14.00 3.67 13.26
CA MET A 91 -13.97 3.07 11.91
C MET A 91 -12.73 2.19 11.68
N VAL A 92 -12.36 1.40 12.68
CA VAL A 92 -11.22 0.49 12.67
C VAL A 92 -11.65 -0.97 12.81
N SER A 93 -10.72 -1.89 12.56
CA SER A 93 -10.96 -3.33 12.74
C SER A 93 -11.31 -3.69 14.18
N PHE A 94 -12.30 -4.56 14.34
CA PHE A 94 -12.62 -5.18 15.63
C PHE A 94 -11.55 -6.21 16.03
N LEU A 95 -11.08 -7.01 15.07
CA LEU A 95 -10.07 -8.04 15.34
C LEU A 95 -8.68 -7.47 15.65
N PHE A 96 -8.26 -6.45 14.88
CA PHE A 96 -6.91 -5.90 14.95
C PHE A 96 -6.82 -4.58 15.72
N GLY A 97 -7.94 -3.98 16.13
CA GLY A 97 -7.95 -2.87 17.07
C GLY A 97 -7.33 -3.28 18.41
N SER A 98 -6.75 -2.31 19.15
CA SER A 98 -6.00 -2.56 20.39
C SER A 98 -6.77 -3.42 21.38
N GLU A 99 -8.05 -3.09 21.61
CA GLU A 99 -8.91 -3.74 22.60
C GLU A 99 -9.29 -5.15 22.17
N GLY A 100 -9.74 -5.33 20.92
CA GLY A 100 -10.13 -6.64 20.37
C GLY A 100 -8.95 -7.60 20.36
N ARG A 101 -7.82 -7.16 19.78
CA ARG A 101 -6.61 -7.95 19.73
C ARG A 101 -6.10 -8.36 21.10
N SER A 102 -6.11 -7.45 22.06
CA SER A 102 -5.70 -7.74 23.45
C SER A 102 -6.49 -8.90 24.04
N VAL A 103 -7.80 -8.94 23.86
CA VAL A 103 -8.64 -10.04 24.35
C VAL A 103 -8.29 -11.37 23.69
N PHE A 104 -8.11 -11.39 22.38
CA PHE A 104 -7.77 -12.62 21.64
C PHE A 104 -6.40 -13.17 22.01
N LEU A 105 -5.41 -12.30 22.24
CA LEU A 105 -4.03 -12.71 22.56
C LEU A 105 -3.85 -13.05 24.06
N SER A 106 -4.66 -12.50 24.96
CA SER A 106 -4.59 -12.81 26.39
C SER A 106 -5.33 -14.09 26.78
N ALA A 107 -6.08 -14.69 25.86
CA ALA A 107 -6.80 -15.93 26.13
C ALA A 107 -5.83 -17.10 26.39
N PRO A 108 -6.17 -18.03 27.32
CA PRO A 108 -5.37 -19.21 27.57
C PRO A 108 -5.11 -20.01 26.29
N GLU A 109 -3.93 -20.61 26.19
CA GLU A 109 -3.46 -21.30 24.97
C GLU A 109 -4.44 -22.38 24.49
N ASN A 110 -4.99 -23.18 25.42
CA ASN A 110 -5.98 -24.21 25.11
C ASN A 110 -7.28 -23.68 24.48
N ILE A 111 -7.57 -22.38 24.60
CA ILE A 111 -8.75 -21.72 24.01
C ILE A 111 -8.37 -21.01 22.70
N SER A 112 -7.21 -20.39 22.67
CA SER A 112 -6.77 -19.52 21.58
C SER A 112 -5.81 -20.22 20.57
N GLU A 113 -5.48 -21.50 20.82
CA GLU A 113 -4.48 -22.25 20.07
C GLU A 113 -4.59 -22.15 18.55
N ASP A 114 -5.82 -22.15 18.03
CA ASP A 114 -6.08 -22.15 16.59
C ASP A 114 -5.96 -20.77 15.94
N TYR A 115 -6.10 -19.67 16.71
CA TYR A 115 -6.27 -18.33 16.10
C TYR A 115 -5.35 -17.24 16.66
N ALA A 116 -4.88 -17.32 17.90
CA ALA A 116 -4.10 -16.23 18.49
C ALA A 116 -2.81 -15.95 17.68
N TYR A 117 -2.05 -16.99 17.34
CA TYR A 117 -0.83 -16.85 16.56
C TYR A 117 -1.11 -16.34 15.13
N ILE A 118 -2.28 -16.68 14.54
CA ILE A 118 -2.67 -16.19 13.22
C ILE A 118 -2.98 -14.69 13.29
N ILE A 119 -3.73 -14.24 14.31
CA ILE A 119 -4.02 -12.82 14.54
C ILE A 119 -2.72 -12.03 14.71
N GLU A 120 -1.80 -12.54 15.55
CA GLU A 120 -0.52 -11.86 15.76
C GLU A 120 0.33 -11.81 14.49
N ALA A 121 0.42 -12.91 13.75
CA ALA A 121 1.19 -12.95 12.52
C ALA A 121 0.61 -12.03 11.42
N LEU A 122 -0.72 -11.95 11.30
CA LEU A 122 -1.38 -11.01 10.37
C LEU A 122 -1.17 -9.56 10.79
N HIS A 123 -1.21 -9.28 12.10
CA HIS A 123 -0.91 -7.96 12.63
C HIS A 123 0.55 -7.56 12.36
N GLN A 124 1.50 -8.45 12.61
CA GLN A 124 2.92 -8.22 12.30
C GLN A 124 3.13 -8.00 10.80
N TYR A 125 2.47 -8.83 9.96
CA TYR A 125 2.51 -8.65 8.50
C TYR A 125 2.03 -7.26 8.10
N ALA A 126 0.86 -6.83 8.56
CA ALA A 126 0.32 -5.51 8.25
C ALA A 126 1.20 -4.36 8.78
N SER A 127 1.79 -4.55 9.97
CA SER A 127 2.60 -3.52 10.62
C SER A 127 4.00 -3.39 10.03
N ILE A 128 4.60 -4.47 9.52
CA ILE A 128 6.02 -4.51 9.13
C ILE A 128 6.21 -4.75 7.63
N ASN A 129 5.39 -5.64 7.02
CA ASN A 129 5.63 -6.13 5.67
C ASN A 129 4.67 -5.57 4.61
N LEU A 130 3.56 -4.96 5.00
CA LEU A 130 2.61 -4.34 4.09
C LEU A 130 2.86 -2.84 4.00
N PHE A 131 3.16 -2.33 2.81
CA PHE A 131 3.26 -0.91 2.51
C PHE A 131 2.12 -0.48 1.60
N VAL A 132 1.50 0.67 1.91
CA VAL A 132 0.45 1.27 1.09
C VAL A 132 0.85 2.71 0.80
N ILE A 133 1.15 3.00 -0.45
CA ILE A 133 1.57 4.32 -0.94
C ILE A 133 0.43 4.87 -1.79
N THR A 134 -0.17 5.96 -1.34
CA THR A 134 -1.32 6.59 -1.99
C THR A 134 -0.93 7.82 -2.78
N ASN A 135 -1.85 8.36 -3.57
CA ASN A 135 -1.66 9.62 -4.30
C ASN A 135 -1.32 10.84 -3.44
N ALA A 136 -1.62 10.82 -2.13
CA ALA A 136 -1.20 11.88 -1.22
C ALA A 136 0.34 11.99 -1.16
N HIS A 137 1.07 10.89 -1.26
CA HIS A 137 2.54 10.87 -1.34
C HIS A 137 3.01 11.54 -2.64
N SER A 138 2.41 11.16 -3.78
CA SER A 138 2.70 11.79 -5.07
C SER A 138 2.41 13.28 -5.06
N GLY A 139 1.30 13.71 -4.49
CA GLY A 139 0.94 15.12 -4.34
C GLY A 139 1.97 15.94 -3.54
N SER A 140 2.52 15.39 -2.46
CA SER A 140 3.57 16.05 -1.67
C SER A 140 4.88 16.22 -2.45
N ILE A 141 5.20 15.26 -3.32
CA ILE A 141 6.35 15.30 -4.23
C ILE A 141 6.12 16.33 -5.34
N SER A 142 4.97 16.28 -6.03
CA SER A 142 4.62 17.20 -7.13
C SER A 142 4.60 18.66 -6.68
N MET A 143 4.20 18.94 -5.45
CA MET A 143 4.27 20.27 -4.86
C MET A 143 5.71 20.65 -4.47
N ASN A 144 6.69 19.78 -4.65
CA ASN A 144 8.10 19.95 -4.26
C ASN A 144 8.28 20.38 -2.80
N PHE A 145 7.38 19.91 -1.94
CA PHE A 145 7.31 20.30 -0.54
C PHE A 145 7.98 19.29 0.37
N MET A 146 7.66 18.00 0.20
CA MET A 146 8.12 16.93 1.08
C MET A 146 8.35 15.62 0.32
N LEU A 147 9.45 14.95 0.63
CA LEU A 147 9.72 13.58 0.23
C LEU A 147 9.23 12.65 1.35
N PRO A 148 8.17 11.89 1.15
CA PRO A 148 7.80 10.81 2.05
C PRO A 148 8.76 9.63 1.83
N PHE A 149 9.81 9.57 2.63
CA PHE A 149 10.86 8.56 2.49
C PHE A 149 10.44 7.27 3.19
N ALA A 150 9.81 6.38 2.45
CA ALA A 150 9.36 5.09 2.97
C ALA A 150 10.55 4.13 3.13
N PHE A 151 10.64 3.46 4.28
CA PHE A 151 11.73 2.53 4.55
C PHE A 151 11.32 1.32 5.37
N ARG A 152 12.06 0.24 5.18
CA ARG A 152 12.14 -0.94 6.03
C ARG A 152 13.61 -1.29 6.24
N LEU A 153 14.02 -1.36 7.48
CA LEU A 153 15.40 -1.64 7.84
C LEU A 153 15.47 -2.80 8.82
N GLU A 154 16.35 -3.75 8.58
CA GLU A 154 16.65 -4.85 9.48
C GLU A 154 17.94 -4.55 10.25
N VAL A 155 17.86 -4.56 11.59
CA VAL A 155 19.00 -4.38 12.48
C VAL A 155 19.07 -5.55 13.44
N GLY A 156 19.91 -6.53 13.11
CA GLY A 156 19.94 -7.83 13.80
C GLY A 156 18.60 -8.56 13.66
N GLU A 157 17.99 -8.96 14.77
CA GLU A 157 16.66 -9.60 14.77
C GLU A 157 15.48 -8.62 14.75
N LYS A 158 15.75 -7.32 14.80
CA LYS A 158 14.71 -6.29 14.84
C LYS A 158 14.47 -5.69 13.47
N VAL A 159 13.20 -5.46 13.16
CA VAL A 159 12.77 -4.79 11.94
C VAL A 159 12.15 -3.45 12.30
N ALA A 160 12.65 -2.38 11.68
CA ALA A 160 12.07 -1.06 11.73
C ALA A 160 11.39 -0.76 10.39
N LYS A 161 10.14 -0.33 10.44
CA LYS A 161 9.37 0.18 9.30
C LYS A 161 8.92 1.58 9.61
N GLY A 162 8.93 2.45 8.61
CA GLY A 162 8.44 3.80 8.79
C GLY A 162 8.43 4.60 7.52
N GLU A 163 8.06 5.84 7.70
CA GLU A 163 8.15 6.89 6.71
C GLU A 163 8.76 8.12 7.38
N LEU A 164 9.81 8.66 6.79
CA LEU A 164 10.44 9.88 7.25
C LEU A 164 10.08 11.01 6.29
N PRO A 165 9.30 12.00 6.74
CA PRO A 165 9.02 13.18 5.94
C PRO A 165 10.27 14.08 5.91
N ILE A 166 10.96 14.11 4.77
CA ILE A 166 12.14 14.98 4.55
C ILE A 166 11.73 16.13 3.64
N ARG A 167 11.99 17.37 4.05
CA ARG A 167 11.63 18.54 3.26
C ARG A 167 12.42 18.57 1.95
N LEU A 168 11.75 18.90 0.86
CA LEU A 168 12.36 19.19 -0.44
C LEU A 168 12.55 20.70 -0.62
N ASP A 169 11.64 21.53 -0.09
CA ASP A 169 11.69 22.99 -0.20
C ASP A 169 12.80 23.64 0.62
N GLY A 170 13.45 22.91 1.52
CA GLY A 170 14.55 23.37 2.35
C GLY A 170 15.09 22.31 3.29
N PRO A 171 16.07 22.67 4.15
CA PRO A 171 16.66 21.74 5.09
C PRO A 171 15.67 21.20 6.12
N SER A 172 15.84 19.94 6.52
CA SER A 172 15.14 19.27 7.62
C SER A 172 16.02 19.16 8.84
N ILE A 173 15.45 19.22 10.05
CA ILE A 173 16.16 18.90 11.29
C ILE A 173 15.69 17.52 11.76
N ILE A 174 16.59 16.54 11.73
CA ILE A 174 16.31 15.14 12.11
C ILE A 174 17.15 14.74 13.31
N THR A 175 16.71 13.73 14.07
CA THR A 175 17.49 13.20 15.19
C THR A 175 18.74 12.48 14.68
N LYS A 176 19.76 12.33 15.55
CA LYS A 176 20.98 11.57 15.24
C LYS A 176 20.66 10.15 14.75
N LYS A 177 19.72 9.48 15.42
CA LYS A 177 19.26 8.13 15.03
C LYS A 177 18.59 8.10 13.64
N GLN A 178 17.77 9.11 13.34
CA GLN A 178 17.17 9.24 11.99
C GLN A 178 18.22 9.50 10.93
N TYR A 179 19.22 10.31 11.23
CA TYR A 179 20.34 10.59 10.32
C TYR A 179 21.11 9.31 9.96
N GLU A 180 21.46 8.50 10.97
CA GLU A 180 22.14 7.21 10.77
C GLU A 180 21.30 6.27 9.88
N ILE A 181 19.99 6.17 10.15
CA ILE A 181 19.06 5.36 9.36
C ILE A 181 19.00 5.85 7.90
N VAL A 182 18.81 7.15 7.69
CA VAL A 182 18.70 7.72 6.33
C VAL A 182 20.01 7.52 5.57
N ASN A 183 21.15 7.74 6.21
CA ASN A 183 22.45 7.55 5.57
C ASN A 183 22.66 6.11 5.10
N GLN A 184 22.37 5.13 5.97
CA GLN A 184 22.47 3.71 5.62
C GLN A 184 21.56 3.36 4.42
N ILE A 185 20.31 3.82 4.47
CA ILE A 185 19.35 3.53 3.39
C ILE A 185 19.81 4.16 2.06
N ILE A 186 20.34 5.38 2.09
CA ILE A 186 20.87 6.07 0.90
C ILE A 186 22.06 5.31 0.31
N GLU A 187 22.97 4.80 1.14
CA GLU A 187 24.09 3.97 0.68
C GLU A 187 23.61 2.73 -0.05
N ASP A 188 22.65 2.01 0.53
CA ASP A 188 22.07 0.81 -0.08
C ASP A 188 21.33 1.14 -1.39
N MET A 189 20.58 2.24 -1.41
CA MET A 189 19.81 2.69 -2.58
C MET A 189 20.72 3.11 -3.74
N ASN A 190 21.87 3.72 -3.47
CA ASN A 190 22.78 4.19 -4.52
C ASN A 190 23.30 3.06 -5.39
N ALA A 191 23.47 1.85 -4.85
CA ALA A 191 23.85 0.68 -5.63
C ALA A 191 22.82 0.34 -6.72
N VAL A 192 21.53 0.47 -6.41
CA VAL A 192 20.44 0.23 -7.35
C VAL A 192 20.21 1.44 -8.24
N LEU A 193 20.21 2.64 -7.66
CA LEU A 193 19.93 3.89 -8.38
C LEU A 193 20.93 4.14 -9.51
N SER A 194 22.23 3.91 -9.28
CA SER A 194 23.28 4.05 -10.30
C SER A 194 23.14 3.05 -11.45
N ALA A 195 22.57 1.88 -11.19
CA ALA A 195 22.25 0.90 -12.22
C ALA A 195 21.01 1.26 -13.03
N MET A 196 20.01 1.88 -12.39
CA MET A 196 18.76 2.31 -13.04
C MET A 196 18.95 3.61 -13.83
N ILE A 197 19.73 4.54 -13.32
CA ILE A 197 19.98 5.87 -13.90
C ILE A 197 21.49 6.11 -13.85
N PRO A 198 22.22 5.74 -14.93
CA PRO A 198 23.68 5.87 -14.95
C PRO A 198 24.16 7.28 -14.58
N GLY A 199 25.14 7.34 -13.70
CA GLY A 199 25.73 8.60 -13.23
C GLY A 199 24.95 9.28 -12.09
N LEU A 200 23.73 8.83 -11.74
CA LEU A 200 22.97 9.42 -10.65
C LEU A 200 23.27 8.71 -9.32
N SER A 201 23.58 9.49 -8.31
CA SER A 201 23.55 9.07 -6.90
C SER A 201 22.90 10.15 -6.04
N ILE A 202 22.45 9.78 -4.84
CA ILE A 202 21.90 10.69 -3.85
C ILE A 202 22.77 10.73 -2.60
N GLY A 203 22.66 11.81 -1.84
CA GLY A 203 23.43 11.99 -0.62
C GLY A 203 22.75 12.94 0.36
N ILE A 204 23.42 13.14 1.49
CA ILE A 204 23.01 14.09 2.51
C ILE A 204 24.03 15.23 2.57
N HIS A 205 23.58 16.46 2.40
CA HIS A 205 24.34 17.62 2.81
C HIS A 205 24.03 17.93 4.26
N ASN A 206 25.03 17.82 5.15
CA ASN A 206 24.87 18.04 6.57
C ASN A 206 25.39 19.44 6.93
N PHE A 207 24.53 20.33 7.41
CA PHE A 207 24.84 21.68 7.84
C PHE A 207 25.34 21.76 9.29
N GLY A 208 25.47 20.61 9.97
CA GLY A 208 25.91 20.54 11.36
C GLY A 208 24.77 20.29 12.37
N GLU A 209 25.16 20.27 13.64
CA GLU A 209 24.24 20.03 14.75
C GLU A 209 23.38 21.27 15.04
N GLN A 210 22.09 21.01 15.30
CA GLN A 210 21.14 22.05 15.70
C GLN A 210 20.18 21.52 16.75
N LEU A 211 19.67 22.40 17.60
CA LEU A 211 18.60 22.09 18.54
C LEU A 211 17.26 22.05 17.79
N ARG A 212 16.47 21.04 18.08
CA ARG A 212 15.08 20.91 17.65
C ARG A 212 14.18 21.81 18.51
N GLU A 213 12.95 22.03 18.06
CA GLU A 213 11.95 22.81 18.80
C GLU A 213 11.71 22.31 20.24
N ASN A 214 11.86 21.02 20.48
CA ASN A 214 11.72 20.38 21.78
C ASN A 214 13.02 20.39 22.61
N GLY A 215 14.07 21.11 22.18
CA GLY A 215 15.37 21.21 22.86
C GLY A 215 16.29 19.99 22.67
N ALA A 216 15.89 18.96 21.96
CA ALA A 216 16.74 17.81 21.67
C ALA A 216 17.73 18.12 20.53
N GLU A 217 18.93 17.52 20.61
CA GLU A 217 19.95 17.61 19.55
C GLU A 217 19.49 16.91 18.27
N GLY A 218 19.86 17.47 17.14
CA GLY A 218 19.62 16.93 15.82
C GLY A 218 20.59 17.46 14.79
N TYR A 219 20.51 16.92 13.57
CA TYR A 219 21.27 17.39 12.42
C TYR A 219 20.38 18.17 11.47
N LYS A 220 20.85 19.32 11.00
CA LYS A 220 20.21 20.03 9.89
C LYS A 220 20.74 19.46 8.58
N ILE A 221 19.85 18.88 7.77
CA ILE A 221 20.23 18.18 6.56
C ILE A 221 19.40 18.64 5.36
N GLU A 222 19.97 18.48 4.17
CA GLU A 222 19.29 18.57 2.87
C GLU A 222 19.69 17.38 2.02
N LEU A 223 18.71 16.80 1.31
CA LEU A 223 19.01 15.76 0.34
C LEU A 223 19.55 16.39 -0.94
N ILE A 224 20.60 15.78 -1.47
CA ILE A 224 21.28 16.21 -2.70
C ILE A 224 21.31 15.07 -3.69
N SER A 225 21.28 15.41 -4.98
CA SER A 225 21.65 14.52 -6.08
C SER A 225 23.02 14.88 -6.60
N LYS A 226 23.73 13.86 -7.07
CA LYS A 226 25.07 13.97 -7.66
C LYS A 226 25.05 13.30 -9.02
N ARG A 227 25.53 14.05 -10.03
CA ARG A 227 25.75 13.55 -11.40
C ARG A 227 27.13 13.96 -11.84
N ASP A 228 28.03 13.01 -11.95
CA ASP A 228 29.45 13.27 -12.16
C ASP A 228 29.97 14.28 -11.12
N ASP A 229 30.47 15.45 -11.55
CA ASP A 229 30.97 16.51 -10.68
C ASP A 229 29.89 17.52 -10.25
N ILE A 230 28.63 17.36 -10.71
CA ILE A 230 27.54 18.29 -10.41
C ILE A 230 26.78 17.80 -9.19
N ILE A 231 26.67 18.66 -8.19
CA ILE A 231 25.91 18.42 -6.97
C ILE A 231 24.83 19.49 -6.87
N ILE A 232 23.58 19.04 -6.80
CA ILE A 232 22.41 19.93 -6.66
C ILE A 232 21.46 19.44 -5.55
N PRO A 233 20.69 20.32 -4.91
CA PRO A 233 19.58 19.92 -4.05
C PRO A 233 18.62 18.98 -4.79
N LEU A 234 18.16 17.92 -4.13
CA LEU A 234 17.32 16.88 -4.74
C LEU A 234 16.04 17.43 -5.37
N LYS A 235 15.50 18.52 -4.88
CA LYS A 235 14.31 19.21 -5.40
C LYS A 235 14.43 19.65 -6.86
N TYR A 236 15.61 19.73 -7.43
CA TYR A 236 15.83 20.11 -8.84
C TYR A 236 15.86 18.89 -9.78
N GLU A 237 15.75 17.68 -9.24
CA GLU A 237 15.53 16.48 -10.05
C GLU A 237 14.08 16.45 -10.58
N SER A 238 13.85 15.64 -11.61
CA SER A 238 12.49 15.43 -12.12
C SER A 238 11.60 14.75 -11.08
N GLU A 239 10.30 15.05 -11.12
CA GLU A 239 9.32 14.44 -10.23
C GLU A 239 9.38 12.90 -10.23
N GLY A 240 9.55 12.29 -11.41
CA GLY A 240 9.67 10.85 -11.54
C GLY A 240 10.91 10.26 -10.87
N ILE A 241 12.05 10.96 -10.90
CA ILE A 241 13.26 10.55 -10.17
C ILE A 241 13.03 10.65 -8.67
N ILE A 242 12.45 11.74 -8.19
CA ILE A 242 12.13 11.93 -6.79
C ILE A 242 11.15 10.85 -6.31
N LYS A 243 10.14 10.51 -7.13
CA LYS A 243 9.18 9.44 -6.83
C LYS A 243 9.86 8.07 -6.74
N ILE A 244 10.73 7.72 -7.67
CA ILE A 244 11.50 6.48 -7.60
C ILE A 244 12.31 6.43 -6.31
N ILE A 245 13.03 7.50 -5.97
CA ILE A 245 13.83 7.59 -4.74
C ILE A 245 12.94 7.37 -3.51
N SER A 246 11.74 7.93 -3.47
CA SER A 246 10.83 7.81 -2.32
C SER A 246 10.41 6.37 -2.00
N VAL A 247 10.35 5.50 -3.01
CA VAL A 247 9.87 4.12 -2.89
C VAL A 247 10.97 3.07 -3.07
N LEU A 248 12.18 3.48 -3.48
CA LEU A 248 13.23 2.56 -3.91
C LEU A 248 13.64 1.57 -2.81
N ASN A 249 13.77 2.03 -1.56
CA ASN A 249 14.08 1.13 -0.45
C ASN A 249 13.04 0.02 -0.29
N VAL A 250 11.75 0.35 -0.40
CA VAL A 250 10.66 -0.63 -0.30
C VAL A 250 10.65 -1.58 -1.50
N LEU A 251 10.97 -1.08 -2.70
CA LEU A 251 11.13 -1.92 -3.90
C LEU A 251 12.27 -2.92 -3.72
N MET A 252 13.41 -2.50 -3.17
CA MET A 252 14.52 -3.39 -2.83
C MET A 252 14.10 -4.47 -1.81
N CYS A 253 13.32 -4.09 -0.80
CA CYS A 253 12.79 -5.04 0.17
C CYS A 253 11.86 -6.08 -0.47
N ILE A 254 10.96 -5.69 -1.35
CA ILE A 254 10.08 -6.61 -2.09
C ILE A 254 10.89 -7.55 -2.97
N TYR A 255 11.92 -7.04 -3.63
CA TYR A 255 12.76 -7.85 -4.48
C TYR A 255 13.42 -8.99 -3.71
N ASN A 256 13.80 -8.75 -2.44
CA ASN A 256 14.57 -9.68 -1.62
C ASN A 256 13.74 -10.53 -0.65
N HIS A 257 12.54 -10.09 -0.22
CA HIS A 257 11.77 -10.73 0.85
C HIS A 257 10.38 -11.17 0.41
N ALA A 258 10.12 -12.48 0.45
CA ALA A 258 8.85 -13.08 0.04
C ALA A 258 7.65 -12.69 0.92
N SER A 259 7.88 -12.24 2.15
CA SER A 259 6.82 -11.77 3.06
C SER A 259 6.35 -10.34 2.76
N MET A 260 7.04 -9.60 1.90
CA MET A 260 6.72 -8.20 1.62
C MET A 260 5.55 -8.05 0.65
N CYS A 261 4.72 -7.05 0.91
CA CYS A 261 3.69 -6.59 -0.03
C CYS A 261 3.71 -5.07 -0.11
N LEU A 262 3.75 -4.56 -1.33
CA LEU A 262 3.66 -3.14 -1.63
C LEU A 262 2.43 -2.87 -2.49
N ILE A 263 1.61 -1.93 -2.05
CA ILE A 263 0.49 -1.39 -2.81
C ILE A 263 0.82 0.06 -3.16
N ILE A 264 0.86 0.40 -4.44
CA ILE A 264 1.15 1.75 -4.92
C ILE A 264 0.03 2.23 -5.83
N ASP A 265 -0.51 3.40 -5.52
CA ASP A 265 -1.45 4.08 -6.40
C ASP A 265 -0.70 4.96 -7.40
N GLU A 266 -1.07 4.86 -8.70
CA GLU A 266 -0.43 5.60 -9.81
C GLU A 266 1.11 5.48 -9.83
N LEU A 267 1.62 4.24 -9.87
CA LEU A 267 3.07 4.00 -9.92
C LEU A 267 3.78 4.78 -11.04
N ASP A 268 3.12 4.91 -12.18
CA ASP A 268 3.65 5.53 -13.40
C ASP A 268 3.69 7.05 -13.39
N ALA A 269 3.00 7.72 -12.43
CA ALA A 269 2.93 9.19 -12.44
C ALA A 269 4.33 9.82 -12.37
N GLY A 270 4.67 10.62 -13.39
CA GLY A 270 5.94 11.32 -13.53
C GLY A 270 7.13 10.45 -13.96
N ILE A 271 7.01 9.11 -13.97
CA ILE A 271 8.11 8.22 -14.34
C ILE A 271 8.18 8.08 -15.87
N TYR A 272 9.40 8.18 -16.42
CA TYR A 272 9.65 7.98 -17.84
C TYR A 272 9.25 6.55 -18.27
N GLU A 273 8.49 6.45 -19.34
CA GLU A 273 7.84 5.21 -19.80
C GLU A 273 8.80 4.01 -19.93
N TYR A 274 9.98 4.22 -20.50
CA TYR A 274 10.96 3.15 -20.68
C TYR A 274 11.56 2.70 -19.35
N LEU A 275 11.87 3.62 -18.45
CA LEU A 275 12.38 3.31 -17.12
C LEU A 275 11.36 2.54 -16.29
N LEU A 276 10.08 2.92 -16.39
CA LEU A 276 8.97 2.16 -15.80
C LEU A 276 8.94 0.73 -16.36
N GLY A 277 9.06 0.56 -17.68
CA GLY A 277 9.06 -0.75 -18.32
C GLY A 277 10.21 -1.64 -17.87
N GLU A 278 11.41 -1.08 -17.72
CA GLU A 278 12.58 -1.80 -17.21
C GLU A 278 12.40 -2.21 -15.75
N LEU A 279 11.93 -1.29 -14.90
CA LEU A 279 11.60 -1.57 -13.50
C LEU A 279 10.60 -2.72 -13.38
N LEU A 280 9.48 -2.64 -14.12
CA LEU A 280 8.44 -3.68 -14.11
C LEU A 280 8.98 -5.03 -14.57
N THR A 281 9.84 -5.04 -15.60
CA THR A 281 10.46 -6.27 -16.08
C THR A 281 11.37 -6.92 -15.04
N VAL A 282 12.16 -6.12 -14.33
CA VAL A 282 13.04 -6.60 -13.25
C VAL A 282 12.21 -7.15 -12.10
N MET A 283 11.16 -6.43 -11.70
CA MET A 283 10.29 -6.84 -10.61
C MET A 283 9.52 -8.13 -10.94
N GLU A 284 8.95 -8.24 -12.14
CA GLU A 284 8.20 -9.45 -12.53
C GLU A 284 9.07 -10.70 -12.58
N LYS A 285 10.33 -10.57 -13.02
CA LYS A 285 11.24 -11.71 -13.14
C LYS A 285 11.89 -12.16 -11.83
N GLY A 286 12.15 -11.22 -10.93
CA GLY A 286 13.05 -11.48 -9.81
C GLY A 286 12.49 -11.16 -8.42
N ALA A 287 11.41 -10.40 -8.30
CA ALA A 287 10.87 -10.06 -6.99
C ALA A 287 10.29 -11.28 -6.29
N LYS A 288 10.64 -11.44 -5.03
CA LYS A 288 10.12 -12.52 -4.17
C LYS A 288 8.81 -12.16 -3.49
N GLY A 289 8.62 -10.87 -3.18
CA GLY A 289 7.42 -10.34 -2.56
C GLY A 289 6.33 -10.02 -3.58
N GLN A 290 5.23 -9.45 -3.10
CA GLN A 290 4.08 -9.07 -3.92
C GLN A 290 4.05 -7.56 -4.15
N MET A 291 3.84 -7.13 -5.40
CA MET A 291 3.59 -5.74 -5.76
C MET A 291 2.22 -5.63 -6.42
N ILE A 292 1.38 -4.72 -5.92
CA ILE A 292 0.08 -4.37 -6.48
C ILE A 292 0.12 -2.87 -6.77
N PHE A 293 -0.21 -2.47 -7.99
CA PHE A 293 -0.19 -1.06 -8.33
C PHE A 293 -1.29 -0.70 -9.34
N THR A 294 -1.70 0.56 -9.34
CA THR A 294 -2.49 1.14 -10.41
C THR A 294 -1.58 1.90 -11.37
N SER A 295 -1.93 1.91 -12.65
CA SER A 295 -1.20 2.64 -13.68
C SER A 295 -2.13 3.03 -14.83
N HIS A 296 -1.91 4.20 -15.38
CA HIS A 296 -2.52 4.67 -16.63
C HIS A 296 -1.59 4.46 -17.83
N ASN A 297 -0.33 4.10 -17.61
CA ASN A 297 0.65 3.90 -18.66
C ASN A 297 0.51 2.52 -19.31
N LEU A 298 0.30 2.53 -20.62
CA LEU A 298 0.12 1.31 -21.40
C LEU A 298 1.37 0.43 -21.49
N ARG A 299 2.55 0.95 -21.08
CA ARG A 299 3.79 0.17 -21.03
C ARG A 299 3.69 -1.05 -20.11
N ALA A 300 2.92 -0.93 -19.03
CA ALA A 300 2.64 -2.06 -18.14
C ALA A 300 2.01 -3.26 -18.88
N LEU A 301 1.16 -2.98 -19.89
CA LEU A 301 0.52 -4.02 -20.70
C LEU A 301 1.49 -4.78 -21.62
N GLU A 302 2.62 -4.17 -21.92
CA GLU A 302 3.67 -4.77 -22.76
C GLU A 302 4.68 -5.58 -21.93
N MET A 303 4.93 -5.14 -20.69
CA MET A 303 5.99 -5.69 -19.86
C MET A 303 5.53 -6.81 -18.93
N LEU A 304 4.27 -6.79 -18.49
CA LEU A 304 3.76 -7.73 -17.50
C LEU A 304 3.02 -8.91 -18.14
N HIS A 305 3.06 -10.04 -17.45
CA HIS A 305 2.30 -11.21 -17.86
C HIS A 305 0.79 -10.93 -17.76
N LYS A 306 0.02 -11.35 -18.77
CA LYS A 306 -1.43 -11.09 -18.86
C LYS A 306 -2.25 -11.50 -17.63
N LYS A 307 -1.80 -12.51 -16.87
CA LYS A 307 -2.48 -12.95 -15.64
C LYS A 307 -2.29 -11.95 -14.48
N SER A 308 -1.27 -11.09 -14.55
CA SER A 308 -1.01 -10.07 -13.54
C SER A 308 -1.84 -8.81 -13.75
N ILE A 309 -2.52 -8.67 -14.91
CA ILE A 309 -3.21 -7.45 -15.30
C ILE A 309 -4.72 -7.58 -15.08
N VAL A 310 -5.29 -6.55 -14.44
CA VAL A 310 -6.71 -6.37 -14.19
C VAL A 310 -7.10 -4.96 -14.67
N PHE A 311 -8.20 -4.85 -15.39
CA PHE A 311 -8.72 -3.58 -15.89
C PHE A 311 -9.88 -3.11 -15.02
N SER A 312 -9.91 -1.81 -14.74
CA SER A 312 -11.08 -1.17 -14.14
C SER A 312 -12.13 -0.84 -15.22
N THR A 313 -13.40 -0.88 -14.85
CA THR A 313 -14.54 -0.53 -15.71
C THR A 313 -15.41 0.53 -15.05
N THR A 314 -16.28 1.14 -15.82
CA THR A 314 -17.29 2.10 -15.34
C THR A 314 -18.48 1.40 -14.67
N ASN A 315 -18.65 0.08 -14.85
CA ASN A 315 -19.73 -0.69 -14.25
C ASN A 315 -19.55 -0.86 -12.73
N PRO A 316 -20.41 -0.29 -11.87
CA PRO A 316 -20.25 -0.37 -10.43
C PRO A 316 -20.40 -1.78 -9.85
N VAL A 317 -21.04 -2.70 -10.58
CA VAL A 317 -21.26 -4.10 -10.16
C VAL A 317 -20.07 -4.97 -10.55
N ASN A 318 -19.40 -4.65 -11.67
CA ASN A 318 -18.29 -5.43 -12.22
C ASN A 318 -17.09 -4.53 -12.53
N ARG A 319 -16.56 -3.89 -11.49
CA ARG A 319 -15.51 -2.87 -11.61
C ARG A 319 -14.17 -3.38 -12.10
N TYR A 320 -13.86 -4.65 -11.88
CA TYR A 320 -12.56 -5.22 -12.19
C TYR A 320 -12.73 -6.43 -13.07
N ILE A 321 -12.13 -6.38 -14.26
CA ILE A 321 -12.22 -7.46 -15.26
C ILE A 321 -10.84 -7.85 -15.78
N ARG A 322 -10.75 -9.05 -16.34
CA ARG A 322 -9.65 -9.47 -17.21
C ARG A 322 -10.15 -9.53 -18.63
N LEU A 323 -9.34 -9.05 -19.58
CA LEU A 323 -9.72 -9.11 -21.00
C LEU A 323 -9.90 -10.56 -21.43
N GLN A 324 -10.98 -10.82 -22.18
CA GLN A 324 -11.29 -12.11 -22.76
C GLN A 324 -10.57 -12.30 -24.10
N ASN A 325 -10.46 -13.56 -24.54
CA ASN A 325 -9.86 -13.94 -25.82
C ASN A 325 -8.38 -13.56 -26.00
N VAL A 326 -7.63 -13.41 -24.91
CA VAL A 326 -6.22 -13.10 -24.93
C VAL A 326 -5.41 -14.36 -25.26
N LYS A 327 -4.93 -14.49 -26.52
CA LYS A 327 -3.99 -15.54 -26.93
C LYS A 327 -2.58 -15.21 -26.41
N ASN A 328 -1.71 -16.23 -26.31
CA ASN A 328 -0.36 -16.05 -25.77
C ASN A 328 0.54 -15.13 -26.61
N ASN A 329 0.27 -15.03 -27.90
CA ASN A 329 1.00 -14.20 -28.86
C ASN A 329 0.35 -12.83 -29.13
N ASN A 330 -0.74 -12.49 -28.44
CA ASN A 330 -1.35 -11.17 -28.59
C ASN A 330 -0.60 -10.14 -27.77
N ASN A 331 -0.30 -8.99 -28.35
CA ASN A 331 0.08 -7.80 -27.60
C ASN A 331 -1.14 -7.30 -26.84
N LEU A 332 -1.01 -7.22 -25.52
CA LEU A 332 -2.14 -6.86 -24.65
C LEU A 332 -2.51 -5.37 -24.80
N ARG A 333 -1.55 -4.51 -25.11
CA ARG A 333 -1.77 -3.10 -25.45
C ARG A 333 -2.66 -2.96 -26.69
N ASP A 334 -2.34 -3.68 -27.77
CA ASP A 334 -3.13 -3.61 -29.00
C ASP A 334 -4.55 -4.14 -28.77
N LEU A 335 -4.69 -5.21 -27.97
CA LEU A 335 -6.00 -5.76 -27.63
C LEU A 335 -6.83 -4.78 -26.78
N TYR A 336 -6.17 -4.08 -25.83
CA TYR A 336 -6.82 -3.07 -25.02
C TYR A 336 -7.30 -1.89 -25.87
N LEU A 337 -6.43 -1.36 -26.74
CA LEU A 337 -6.79 -0.25 -27.66
C LEU A 337 -7.94 -0.64 -28.60
N ARG A 338 -7.91 -1.87 -29.13
CA ARG A 338 -9.03 -2.40 -29.90
C ARG A 338 -10.33 -2.49 -29.11
N SER A 339 -10.22 -2.90 -27.84
CA SER A 339 -11.41 -3.03 -26.99
C SER A 339 -12.05 -1.69 -26.67
N ILE A 340 -11.27 -0.61 -26.63
CA ILE A 340 -11.77 0.78 -26.51
C ILE A 340 -12.51 1.16 -27.78
N THR A 341 -11.88 0.98 -28.97
CA THR A 341 -12.41 1.51 -30.24
C THR A 341 -13.52 0.65 -30.83
N LEU A 342 -13.42 -0.68 -30.72
CA LEU A 342 -14.33 -1.62 -31.40
C LEU A 342 -15.24 -2.38 -30.43
N GLY A 343 -15.03 -2.23 -29.12
CA GLY A 343 -15.72 -3.02 -28.11
C GLY A 343 -15.29 -4.49 -28.12
N GLY A 344 -16.24 -5.40 -27.88
CA GLY A 344 -15.99 -6.85 -27.92
C GLY A 344 -15.56 -7.47 -26.60
N GLN A 345 -15.50 -6.69 -25.52
CA GLN A 345 -15.39 -7.17 -24.15
C GLN A 345 -16.77 -7.25 -23.51
N ARG A 346 -16.88 -8.03 -22.45
CA ARG A 346 -18.14 -8.21 -21.72
C ARG A 346 -18.61 -6.93 -21.04
N GLU A 347 -17.68 -6.10 -20.63
CA GLU A 347 -17.90 -4.81 -20.02
C GLU A 347 -17.21 -3.73 -20.83
N GLU A 348 -17.75 -2.53 -20.83
CA GLU A 348 -17.13 -1.37 -21.45
C GLU A 348 -15.91 -0.94 -20.63
N VAL A 349 -14.74 -0.93 -21.28
CA VAL A 349 -13.46 -0.60 -20.63
C VAL A 349 -13.27 0.91 -20.57
N TYR A 350 -13.82 1.64 -21.54
CA TYR A 350 -13.73 3.10 -21.65
C TYR A 350 -14.95 3.64 -22.37
N ALA A 351 -15.62 4.63 -21.78
CA ALA A 351 -16.70 5.37 -22.44
C ALA A 351 -16.10 6.47 -23.30
N GLU A 352 -16.24 6.37 -24.62
CA GLU A 352 -15.73 7.37 -25.56
C GLU A 352 -16.39 8.73 -25.32
N THR A 353 -15.59 9.77 -25.38
CA THR A 353 -16.06 11.16 -25.30
C THR A 353 -16.26 11.76 -26.68
N ASP A 354 -17.32 12.53 -26.89
CA ASP A 354 -17.56 13.24 -28.15
C ASP A 354 -16.64 14.48 -28.25
N THR A 355 -15.61 14.38 -29.08
CA THR A 355 -14.64 15.46 -29.30
C THR A 355 -15.29 16.71 -29.89
N VAL A 356 -16.39 16.58 -30.65
CA VAL A 356 -17.14 17.70 -31.20
C VAL A 356 -17.89 18.43 -30.10
N GLU A 357 -18.51 17.69 -29.19
CA GLU A 357 -19.16 18.24 -27.99
C GLU A 357 -18.18 18.98 -27.10
N ILE A 358 -17.02 18.37 -26.83
CA ILE A 358 -15.92 19.00 -26.07
C ILE A 358 -15.52 20.33 -26.74
N SER A 359 -15.27 20.34 -28.06
CA SER A 359 -14.90 21.53 -28.81
C SER A 359 -15.99 22.62 -28.75
N ARG A 360 -17.26 22.21 -28.83
CA ARG A 360 -18.40 23.16 -28.67
C ARG A 360 -18.48 23.71 -27.25
N ALA A 361 -18.22 22.91 -26.24
CA ALA A 361 -18.19 23.32 -24.83
C ALA A 361 -17.11 24.38 -24.58
N PHE A 362 -15.88 24.14 -25.08
CA PHE A 362 -14.79 25.13 -25.00
C PHE A 362 -15.17 26.48 -25.65
N ARG A 363 -15.77 26.44 -26.84
CA ARG A 363 -16.22 27.69 -27.53
C ARG A 363 -17.32 28.44 -26.76
N ARG A 364 -18.27 27.70 -26.12
CA ARG A 364 -19.32 28.29 -25.31
C ARG A 364 -18.75 28.91 -24.02
N ALA A 365 -17.87 28.21 -23.33
CA ALA A 365 -17.25 28.72 -22.11
C ALA A 365 -16.41 29.98 -22.36
N GLY A 366 -15.66 30.04 -23.50
CA GLY A 366 -14.88 31.23 -23.88
C GLY A 366 -15.75 32.48 -24.22
N LYS A 367 -16.94 32.29 -24.78
CA LYS A 367 -17.85 33.42 -25.08
C LYS A 367 -18.50 33.99 -23.82
N GLY A 368 -18.88 33.15 -22.86
CA GLY A 368 -19.52 33.61 -21.61
C GLY A 368 -18.60 34.43 -20.69
N ALA A 369 -17.29 34.26 -20.80
CA ALA A 369 -16.32 34.99 -19.98
C ALA A 369 -16.14 36.47 -20.42
N PHE A 370 -16.38 36.80 -21.69
CA PHE A 370 -16.22 38.17 -22.21
C PHE A 370 -17.46 39.04 -22.09
N ASP A 371 -18.67 38.47 -22.10
CA ASP A 371 -19.92 39.26 -21.99
C ASP A 371 -20.20 39.78 -20.56
N GLY A 372 -19.53 39.20 -19.54
CA GLY A 372 -19.65 39.64 -18.14
C GLY A 372 -18.85 40.90 -17.77
N PHE A 373 -17.90 41.32 -18.60
CA PHE A 373 -17.04 42.49 -18.35
C PHE A 373 -17.45 43.76 -19.14
N GLN A 374 -18.54 43.70 -19.92
CA GLN A 374 -19.06 44.84 -20.67
C GLN A 374 -20.37 45.45 -20.10
N LYS A 375 -20.65 45.22 -18.81
CA LYS A 375 -21.75 45.90 -18.13
C LYS A 375 -21.26 46.71 -16.96
#